data_f610833becac858011c842fb36b723e2
#
_entry.id   f610833becac858011c842fb36b723e2
#
_cell.length_a   1.000
_cell.length_b   1.000
_cell.length_c   1.000
_cell.angle_alpha   90.00
_cell.angle_beta   90.00
_cell.angle_gamma   90.00
#
_symmetry.space_group_name_H-M   'P 1'
#
loop_
_entity.id
_entity.type
_entity.pdbx_description
1 polymer ?
#
loop_
_entity_poly.entity_id
_entity_poly.type
_entity_poly.pdbx_seq_one_letter_code
_entity_poly.pdbx_strand_id
1 'polypeptide(L)'
;MKKIVLLTFLVTSLGWIAGACSSDSEFTEPVLPEESGEEEVVVTYKVDSTLLICKKENMKIHGMVYTSTKESGKRPTVILSHSSSLTHIAMAGYAYQLANEGYAAYCFDFCGGSDESQSDGDTKDMTVFTEIEDLRAVVNTIKTLDYVDTSRIYLLGSSQGGLVSAMLAEEIADDLAGMVLFYPAFNIPELVSKFSGLGNMGSWGDSGNISGMMSMSEAYINSIKDYDVWAHIGTFPKPVCIVHGTQDIIVPIANSEKAVTLYPKATLYKIDGANHGFNEANLGSMGSMMGGTTNYDSKVMPLVISFLNKK
;
A
#
# COMPACT_ATOMS: atom_id res chain seq x y z
N MET A 1 -43.77 7.98 1.65
CA MET A 1 -43.98 9.31 2.23
C MET A 1 -43.07 9.44 3.44
N LYS A 2 -41.91 10.10 3.32
CA LYS A 2 -41.06 10.52 4.46
C LYS A 2 -40.67 11.97 4.20
N LYS A 3 -40.99 12.81 5.16
CA LYS A 3 -40.88 14.27 5.11
C LYS A 3 -39.42 14.70 5.26
N ILE A 4 -38.98 15.57 4.36
CA ILE A 4 -37.73 16.33 4.45
C ILE A 4 -38.02 17.53 5.34
N VAL A 5 -37.21 17.71 6.39
CA VAL A 5 -37.22 18.90 7.26
C VAL A 5 -36.09 19.80 6.82
N LEU A 6 -36.47 20.94 6.29
CA LEU A 6 -35.57 22.03 5.93
C LEU A 6 -35.38 22.93 7.15
N LEU A 7 -34.18 23.11 7.65
CA LEU A 7 -33.90 24.01 8.77
C LEU A 7 -33.27 25.31 8.21
N THR A 8 -34.06 26.36 8.21
CA THR A 8 -33.66 27.72 7.88
C THR A 8 -33.18 28.42 9.16
N PHE A 9 -31.96 28.90 9.17
CA PHE A 9 -31.46 29.80 10.22
C PHE A 9 -31.68 31.25 9.80
N LEU A 10 -32.49 31.93 10.60
CA LEU A 10 -32.77 33.36 10.52
C LEU A 10 -31.81 34.06 11.50
N VAL A 11 -30.95 34.95 11.01
CA VAL A 11 -30.13 35.83 11.86
C VAL A 11 -30.72 37.24 11.79
N THR A 12 -31.31 37.66 12.88
CA THR A 12 -31.69 39.05 13.11
C THR A 12 -30.63 39.76 13.92
N SER A 13 -30.12 40.89 13.45
CA SER A 13 -29.42 41.85 14.30
C SER A 13 -29.97 43.27 14.06
N LEU A 14 -30.61 43.76 15.09
CA LEU A 14 -30.89 45.21 15.24
C LEU A 14 -29.68 45.93 15.81
N GLY A 15 -29.47 47.14 15.39
CA GLY A 15 -28.56 48.06 16.08
C GLY A 15 -28.49 49.42 15.41
N TRP A 16 -29.31 50.33 15.87
CA TRP A 16 -29.31 51.76 15.56
C TRP A 16 -28.10 52.52 16.14
N ILE A 17 -27.55 53.49 15.43
CA ILE A 17 -27.26 54.84 15.96
C ILE A 17 -27.15 55.83 14.79
N ALA A 18 -27.82 56.96 14.91
CA ALA A 18 -27.82 58.06 13.97
C ALA A 18 -26.67 59.03 14.26
N GLY A 19 -26.19 59.68 13.22
CA GLY A 19 -25.27 60.82 13.30
C GLY A 19 -25.13 61.48 11.94
N ALA A 20 -25.75 62.64 11.75
CA ALA A 20 -25.73 63.44 10.54
C ALA A 20 -24.43 64.22 10.39
N CYS A 21 -23.88 64.30 9.18
CA CYS A 21 -23.33 65.55 8.59
C CYS A 21 -23.11 65.33 7.10
N SER A 22 -23.54 66.32 6.34
CA SER A 22 -23.56 66.45 4.89
C SER A 22 -22.16 66.63 4.28
N SER A 23 -21.90 65.95 3.17
CA SER A 23 -21.18 66.48 2.01
C SER A 23 -21.37 65.52 0.83
N ASP A 24 -21.84 66.07 -0.29
CA ASP A 24 -22.05 65.37 -1.55
C ASP A 24 -20.75 64.86 -2.11
N SER A 25 -20.65 63.51 -2.20
CA SER A 25 -19.74 62.86 -3.11
C SER A 25 -20.48 61.61 -3.66
N GLU A 26 -20.68 61.63 -4.98
CA GLU A 26 -21.24 60.49 -5.72
C GLU A 26 -20.43 59.21 -5.39
N PHE A 27 -21.05 58.32 -4.65
CA PHE A 27 -20.51 57.01 -4.41
C PHE A 27 -20.93 56.10 -5.58
N THR A 28 -20.03 55.91 -6.54
CA THR A 28 -20.18 54.82 -7.52
C THR A 28 -19.91 53.51 -6.80
N GLU A 29 -20.93 52.68 -6.69
CA GLU A 29 -20.76 51.29 -6.21
C GLU A 29 -19.69 50.60 -7.08
N PRO A 30 -18.72 49.87 -6.47
CA PRO A 30 -17.81 49.04 -7.24
C PRO A 30 -18.63 47.92 -7.89
N VAL A 31 -18.62 47.91 -9.23
CA VAL A 31 -19.13 46.77 -10.00
C VAL A 31 -18.20 45.61 -9.67
N LEU A 32 -18.73 44.64 -8.89
CA LEU A 32 -18.09 43.34 -8.70
C LEU A 32 -17.93 42.70 -10.08
N PRO A 33 -16.73 42.19 -10.43
CA PRO A 33 -16.59 41.45 -11.67
C PRO A 33 -17.55 40.25 -11.61
N GLU A 34 -18.34 40.09 -12.68
CA GLU A 34 -19.13 38.84 -12.88
C GLU A 34 -18.12 37.68 -12.81
N GLU A 35 -18.28 36.81 -11.77
CA GLU A 35 -17.62 35.55 -11.80
C GLU A 35 -18.11 34.82 -13.06
N SER A 36 -17.27 34.74 -14.06
CA SER A 36 -17.43 33.81 -15.17
C SER A 36 -17.34 32.44 -14.54
N GLY A 37 -18.49 31.87 -14.20
CA GLY A 37 -18.61 30.48 -13.74
C GLY A 37 -18.24 29.56 -14.91
N GLU A 38 -16.96 29.34 -15.11
CA GLU A 38 -16.50 28.14 -15.80
C GLU A 38 -16.87 26.98 -14.88
N GLU A 39 -17.94 26.28 -15.20
CA GLU A 39 -18.24 24.98 -14.60
C GLU A 39 -16.99 24.12 -14.83
N GLU A 40 -16.24 23.88 -13.77
CA GLU A 40 -15.13 22.93 -13.80
C GLU A 40 -15.74 21.57 -14.15
N VAL A 41 -15.57 21.14 -15.39
CA VAL A 41 -16.03 19.84 -15.85
C VAL A 41 -15.25 18.79 -15.07
N VAL A 42 -15.83 18.27 -14.02
CA VAL A 42 -15.28 17.14 -13.26
C VAL A 42 -15.28 15.93 -14.18
N VAL A 43 -14.17 15.70 -14.86
CA VAL A 43 -13.96 14.51 -15.67
C VAL A 43 -13.76 13.32 -14.71
N THR A 44 -14.78 12.51 -14.56
CA THR A 44 -14.68 11.25 -13.81
C THR A 44 -14.08 10.18 -14.70
N TYR A 45 -12.92 9.66 -14.31
CA TYR A 45 -12.30 8.52 -14.97
C TYR A 45 -12.83 7.22 -14.38
N LYS A 46 -13.17 6.27 -15.25
CA LYS A 46 -13.58 4.94 -14.82
C LYS A 46 -12.35 4.07 -14.61
N VAL A 47 -12.27 3.42 -13.45
CA VAL A 47 -11.28 2.37 -13.17
C VAL A 47 -11.92 1.02 -13.43
N ASP A 48 -11.33 0.24 -14.31
CA ASP A 48 -11.72 -1.14 -14.59
C ASP A 48 -10.68 -2.10 -13.99
N SER A 49 -11.14 -3.28 -13.57
CA SER A 49 -10.28 -4.37 -13.14
C SER A 49 -10.42 -5.57 -14.07
N THR A 50 -9.29 -6.20 -14.41
CA THR A 50 -9.26 -7.34 -15.35
C THR A 50 -8.38 -8.43 -14.77
N LEU A 51 -8.84 -9.68 -14.87
CA LEU A 51 -8.05 -10.85 -14.51
C LEU A 51 -6.81 -10.97 -15.40
N LEU A 52 -5.66 -11.14 -14.78
CA LEU A 52 -4.40 -11.49 -15.45
C LEU A 52 -3.74 -12.65 -14.72
N ILE A 53 -3.59 -13.78 -15.40
CA ILE A 53 -2.87 -14.94 -14.90
C ILE A 53 -1.42 -14.86 -15.38
N CYS A 54 -0.48 -14.70 -14.43
CA CYS A 54 0.93 -14.91 -14.70
C CYS A 54 1.30 -16.38 -14.53
N LYS A 55 2.48 -16.77 -15.01
CA LYS A 55 2.97 -18.15 -14.90
C LYS A 55 4.38 -18.17 -14.34
N LYS A 56 4.60 -19.05 -13.37
CA LYS A 56 5.90 -19.49 -12.92
C LYS A 56 6.03 -20.97 -13.26
N GLU A 57 6.80 -21.29 -14.31
CA GLU A 57 6.85 -22.64 -14.86
C GLU A 57 5.45 -23.19 -15.20
N ASN A 58 5.00 -24.24 -14.49
CA ASN A 58 3.67 -24.83 -14.66
C ASN A 58 2.62 -24.29 -13.68
N MET A 59 3.01 -23.42 -12.75
CA MET A 59 2.11 -22.84 -11.74
C MET A 59 1.47 -21.57 -12.27
N LYS A 60 0.18 -21.40 -11.94
CA LYS A 60 -0.58 -20.17 -12.24
C LYS A 60 -0.50 -19.23 -11.06
N ILE A 61 -0.23 -17.99 -11.34
CA ILE A 61 -0.27 -16.87 -10.39
C ILE A 61 -1.50 -16.03 -10.76
N HIS A 62 -2.51 -16.06 -9.90
CA HIS A 62 -3.74 -15.29 -10.06
C HIS A 62 -3.51 -13.83 -9.65
N GLY A 63 -4.06 -12.89 -10.42
CA GLY A 63 -4.04 -11.50 -10.03
C GLY A 63 -4.97 -10.62 -10.88
N MET A 64 -5.14 -9.39 -10.42
CA MET A 64 -6.02 -8.39 -11.03
C MET A 64 -5.23 -7.17 -11.46
N VAL A 65 -5.41 -6.75 -12.71
CA VAL A 65 -4.92 -5.47 -13.22
C VAL A 65 -6.01 -4.42 -13.08
N TYR A 66 -5.66 -3.31 -12.48
CA TYR A 66 -6.49 -2.11 -12.39
C TYR A 66 -5.94 -1.05 -13.34
N THR A 67 -6.79 -0.52 -14.21
CA THR A 67 -6.44 0.58 -15.13
C THR A 67 -7.59 1.57 -15.24
N SER A 68 -7.31 2.83 -15.52
CA SER A 68 -8.37 3.81 -15.75
C SER A 68 -8.37 4.31 -17.20
N THR A 69 -9.47 4.95 -17.59
CA THR A 69 -9.62 5.62 -18.87
C THR A 69 -8.87 6.96 -18.96
N LYS A 70 -8.20 7.39 -17.85
CA LYS A 70 -7.43 8.62 -17.79
C LYS A 70 -6.27 8.65 -18.79
N GLU A 71 -5.61 7.52 -18.94
CA GLU A 71 -4.43 7.39 -19.78
C GLU A 71 -4.69 6.46 -20.96
N SER A 72 -4.17 6.82 -22.12
CA SER A 72 -4.11 5.97 -23.31
C SER A 72 -2.65 5.66 -23.65
N GLY A 73 -2.37 4.46 -24.14
CA GLY A 73 -1.01 4.02 -24.48
C GLY A 73 -0.26 3.38 -23.31
N LYS A 74 1.07 3.53 -23.31
CA LYS A 74 1.93 2.92 -22.28
C LYS A 74 1.84 3.70 -20.98
N ARG A 75 1.68 2.95 -19.86
CA ARG A 75 1.47 3.50 -18.53
C ARG A 75 2.61 3.10 -17.58
N PRO A 76 2.95 3.95 -16.62
CA PRO A 76 3.74 3.51 -15.48
C PRO A 76 2.96 2.41 -14.75
N THR A 77 3.68 1.42 -14.23
CA THR A 77 3.05 0.24 -13.65
C THR A 77 3.55 -0.01 -12.25
N VAL A 78 2.64 -0.31 -11.32
CA VAL A 78 2.95 -0.71 -9.95
C VAL A 78 2.50 -2.14 -9.75
N ILE A 79 3.41 -3.00 -9.28
CA ILE A 79 3.14 -4.40 -8.93
C ILE A 79 3.05 -4.46 -7.40
N LEU A 80 1.91 -4.93 -6.88
CA LEU A 80 1.57 -4.89 -5.47
C LEU A 80 1.61 -6.30 -4.85
N SER A 81 2.49 -6.48 -3.87
CA SER A 81 2.71 -7.72 -3.11
C SER A 81 2.06 -7.62 -1.73
N HIS A 82 1.15 -8.55 -1.42
CA HIS A 82 0.39 -8.56 -0.16
C HIS A 82 1.22 -9.05 1.04
N SER A 83 0.71 -8.81 2.25
CA SER A 83 1.25 -9.32 3.50
C SER A 83 1.04 -10.83 3.64
N SER A 84 1.80 -11.46 4.55
CA SER A 84 1.68 -12.89 4.86
C SER A 84 0.23 -13.32 5.12
N SER A 85 -0.14 -14.48 4.61
CA SER A 85 -1.46 -15.11 4.78
C SER A 85 -2.65 -14.30 4.26
N LEU A 86 -2.40 -13.27 3.43
CA LEU A 86 -3.42 -12.51 2.75
C LEU A 86 -3.51 -12.88 1.26
N THR A 87 -4.30 -12.14 0.50
CA THR A 87 -4.48 -12.28 -0.94
C THR A 87 -4.40 -10.92 -1.62
N HIS A 88 -4.46 -10.90 -2.96
CA HIS A 88 -4.53 -9.67 -3.76
C HIS A 88 -5.62 -8.69 -3.30
N ILE A 89 -6.69 -9.20 -2.66
CA ILE A 89 -7.80 -8.37 -2.15
C ILE A 89 -7.31 -7.32 -1.15
N ALA A 90 -6.31 -7.66 -0.33
CA ALA A 90 -5.73 -6.73 0.62
C ALA A 90 -5.05 -5.51 -0.04
N MET A 91 -4.62 -5.67 -1.29
CA MET A 91 -3.96 -4.63 -2.07
C MET A 91 -4.88 -3.93 -3.07
N ALA A 92 -6.11 -4.43 -3.26
CA ALA A 92 -7.05 -3.95 -4.28
C ALA A 92 -7.42 -2.47 -4.12
N GLY A 93 -7.59 -1.99 -2.88
CA GLY A 93 -7.88 -0.59 -2.60
C GLY A 93 -6.76 0.36 -3.02
N TYR A 94 -5.51 -0.04 -2.79
CA TYR A 94 -4.32 0.71 -3.24
C TYR A 94 -4.18 0.66 -4.75
N ALA A 95 -4.40 -0.51 -5.36
CA ALA A 95 -4.38 -0.68 -6.82
C ALA A 95 -5.42 0.20 -7.51
N TYR A 96 -6.64 0.28 -6.97
CA TYR A 96 -7.69 1.16 -7.47
C TYR A 96 -7.28 2.63 -7.43
N GLN A 97 -6.72 3.10 -6.30
CA GLN A 97 -6.26 4.48 -6.14
C GLN A 97 -5.13 4.82 -7.12
N LEU A 98 -4.15 3.92 -7.31
CA LEU A 98 -3.07 4.09 -8.28
C LEU A 98 -3.60 4.13 -9.72
N ALA A 99 -4.56 3.27 -10.06
CA ALA A 99 -5.18 3.28 -11.37
C ALA A 99 -5.92 4.60 -11.64
N ASN A 100 -6.57 5.17 -10.63
CA ASN A 100 -7.23 6.47 -10.75
C ASN A 100 -6.23 7.62 -11.01
N GLU A 101 -4.97 7.45 -10.61
CA GLU A 101 -3.87 8.37 -10.92
C GLU A 101 -3.19 8.11 -12.27
N GLY A 102 -3.66 7.11 -13.04
CA GLY A 102 -3.17 6.80 -14.39
C GLY A 102 -2.13 5.69 -14.46
N TYR A 103 -1.85 5.01 -13.35
CA TYR A 103 -0.99 3.83 -13.33
C TYR A 103 -1.75 2.59 -13.83
N ALA A 104 -1.04 1.61 -14.39
CA ALA A 104 -1.50 0.24 -14.35
C ALA A 104 -1.06 -0.35 -13.01
N ALA A 105 -1.99 -0.90 -12.24
CA ALA A 105 -1.70 -1.46 -10.92
C ALA A 105 -2.09 -2.94 -10.90
N TYR A 106 -1.13 -3.82 -10.65
CA TYR A 106 -1.34 -5.26 -10.62
C TYR A 106 -1.14 -5.79 -9.21
N CYS A 107 -2.17 -6.36 -8.62
CA CYS A 107 -2.10 -7.10 -7.38
C CYS A 107 -2.41 -8.57 -7.62
N PHE A 108 -1.71 -9.46 -6.91
CA PHE A 108 -1.73 -10.90 -7.19
C PHE A 108 -1.64 -11.70 -5.89
N ASP A 109 -1.99 -12.99 -5.96
CA ASP A 109 -1.82 -13.95 -4.89
C ASP A 109 -0.48 -14.67 -5.06
N PHE A 110 0.33 -14.74 -4.02
CA PHE A 110 1.49 -15.61 -4.00
C PHE A 110 1.08 -17.09 -4.06
N CYS A 111 1.86 -17.92 -4.72
CA CYS A 111 1.64 -19.37 -4.79
C CYS A 111 1.73 -19.98 -3.39
N GLY A 112 0.63 -20.57 -2.91
CA GLY A 112 0.55 -21.10 -1.54
C GLY A 112 0.63 -20.03 -0.46
N GLY A 113 0.48 -18.73 -0.80
CA GLY A 113 0.62 -17.61 0.14
C GLY A 113 -0.47 -17.53 1.21
N SER A 114 -1.62 -18.16 0.98
CA SER A 114 -2.70 -18.31 1.95
C SER A 114 -3.63 -19.45 1.54
N ASP A 115 -4.48 -19.92 2.47
CA ASP A 115 -5.52 -20.90 2.18
C ASP A 115 -6.63 -20.37 1.25
N GLU A 116 -6.74 -19.03 1.14
CA GLU A 116 -7.70 -18.35 0.26
C GLU A 116 -7.09 -17.95 -1.08
N SER A 117 -5.81 -18.27 -1.33
CA SER A 117 -5.11 -17.94 -2.57
C SER A 117 -5.80 -18.60 -3.77
N GLN A 118 -5.97 -17.85 -4.85
CA GLN A 118 -6.43 -18.36 -6.14
C GLN A 118 -5.26 -18.77 -7.06
N SER A 119 -4.03 -18.58 -6.61
CA SER A 119 -2.83 -19.09 -7.25
C SER A 119 -2.62 -20.56 -6.90
N ASP A 120 -1.88 -21.27 -7.75
CA ASP A 120 -1.50 -22.64 -7.48
C ASP A 120 -0.52 -22.70 -6.27
N GLY A 121 -0.30 -23.88 -5.72
CA GLY A 121 0.62 -24.12 -4.62
C GLY A 121 -0.07 -24.50 -3.31
N ASP A 122 0.73 -24.91 -2.33
CA ASP A 122 0.27 -25.33 -1.01
C ASP A 122 1.00 -24.47 0.04
N THR A 123 0.28 -24.04 1.08
CA THR A 123 0.84 -23.20 2.15
C THR A 123 2.01 -23.87 2.88
N LYS A 124 2.07 -25.20 2.89
CA LYS A 124 3.19 -25.95 3.50
C LYS A 124 4.52 -25.80 2.72
N ASP A 125 4.46 -25.52 1.42
CA ASP A 125 5.61 -25.42 0.52
C ASP A 125 6.03 -23.96 0.28
N MET A 126 5.20 -23.00 0.71
CA MET A 126 5.48 -21.57 0.57
C MET A 126 6.62 -21.12 1.50
N THR A 127 7.49 -20.28 0.99
CA THR A 127 8.58 -19.60 1.71
C THR A 127 8.75 -18.18 1.17
N VAL A 128 9.48 -17.31 1.89
CA VAL A 128 9.87 -15.99 1.37
C VAL A 128 10.58 -16.11 0.01
N PHE A 129 11.39 -17.16 -0.18
CA PHE A 129 12.14 -17.36 -1.42
C PHE A 129 11.25 -17.83 -2.58
N THR A 130 10.25 -18.66 -2.32
CA THR A 130 9.27 -19.04 -3.37
C THR A 130 8.41 -17.85 -3.78
N GLU A 131 8.09 -16.93 -2.85
CA GLU A 131 7.39 -15.67 -3.15
C GLU A 131 8.24 -14.70 -3.97
N ILE A 132 9.56 -14.66 -3.74
CA ILE A 132 10.49 -13.89 -4.59
C ILE A 132 10.43 -14.38 -6.04
N GLU A 133 10.41 -15.71 -6.25
CA GLU A 133 10.30 -16.27 -7.60
C GLU A 133 8.92 -16.03 -8.23
N ASP A 134 7.84 -16.02 -7.43
CA ASP A 134 6.52 -15.62 -7.90
C ASP A 134 6.53 -14.17 -8.39
N LEU A 135 7.04 -13.24 -7.57
CA LEU A 135 7.12 -11.83 -7.93
C LEU A 135 8.02 -11.61 -9.17
N ARG A 136 9.12 -12.34 -9.29
CA ARG A 136 9.99 -12.33 -10.48
C ARG A 136 9.21 -12.75 -11.74
N ALA A 137 8.43 -13.82 -11.66
CA ALA A 137 7.62 -14.30 -12.77
C ALA A 137 6.52 -13.29 -13.15
N VAL A 138 5.94 -12.62 -12.15
CA VAL A 138 4.99 -11.52 -12.35
C VAL A 138 5.66 -10.37 -13.07
N VAL A 139 6.81 -9.86 -12.61
CA VAL A 139 7.55 -8.77 -13.27
C VAL A 139 7.85 -9.12 -14.73
N ASN A 140 8.33 -10.34 -14.99
CA ASN A 140 8.63 -10.80 -16.34
C ASN A 140 7.38 -10.82 -17.24
N THR A 141 6.22 -11.23 -16.71
CA THR A 141 4.96 -11.22 -17.47
C THR A 141 4.50 -9.79 -17.74
N ILE A 142 4.51 -8.92 -16.72
CA ILE A 142 4.07 -7.52 -16.82
C ILE A 142 4.88 -6.76 -17.87
N LYS A 143 6.19 -7.00 -17.98
CA LYS A 143 7.08 -6.38 -18.99
C LYS A 143 6.68 -6.70 -20.43
N THR A 144 5.92 -7.77 -20.66
CA THR A 144 5.50 -8.17 -22.01
C THR A 144 4.20 -7.51 -22.48
N LEU A 145 3.50 -6.80 -21.61
CA LEU A 145 2.20 -6.21 -21.92
C LEU A 145 2.34 -4.90 -22.70
N ASP A 146 1.60 -4.76 -23.80
CA ASP A 146 1.73 -3.64 -24.73
C ASP A 146 1.47 -2.26 -24.11
N TYR A 147 0.62 -2.21 -23.06
CA TYR A 147 0.27 -0.99 -22.35
C TYR A 147 1.23 -0.64 -21.19
N VAL A 148 2.26 -1.44 -20.95
CA VAL A 148 3.23 -1.20 -19.88
C VAL A 148 4.41 -0.37 -20.39
N ASP A 149 4.73 0.71 -19.67
CA ASP A 149 5.97 1.43 -19.84
C ASP A 149 7.06 0.72 -19.03
N THR A 150 7.87 -0.07 -19.70
CA THR A 150 8.93 -0.87 -19.07
C THR A 150 10.05 -0.04 -18.42
N SER A 151 10.11 1.26 -18.71
CA SER A 151 11.04 2.17 -18.01
C SER A 151 10.49 2.71 -16.70
N ARG A 152 9.20 2.47 -16.40
CA ARG A 152 8.51 2.98 -15.21
C ARG A 152 7.72 1.87 -14.52
N ILE A 153 8.42 0.79 -14.15
CA ILE A 153 7.86 -0.30 -13.31
C ILE A 153 8.33 -0.08 -11.89
N TYR A 154 7.39 -0.15 -10.95
CA TYR A 154 7.61 -0.01 -9.52
C TYR A 154 7.11 -1.26 -8.79
N LEU A 155 7.77 -1.64 -7.71
CA LEU A 155 7.24 -2.60 -6.76
C LEU A 155 6.60 -1.86 -5.58
N LEU A 156 5.47 -2.36 -5.08
CA LEU A 156 4.88 -1.94 -3.82
C LEU A 156 4.61 -3.19 -2.98
N GLY A 157 5.24 -3.31 -1.83
CA GLY A 157 5.05 -4.47 -0.96
C GLY A 157 4.69 -4.09 0.46
N SER A 158 3.76 -4.83 1.08
CA SER A 158 3.36 -4.65 2.48
C SER A 158 3.86 -5.80 3.35
N SER A 159 4.40 -5.50 4.54
CA SER A 159 4.86 -6.49 5.52
C SER A 159 5.81 -7.53 4.89
N GLN A 160 5.46 -8.82 4.84
CA GLN A 160 6.23 -9.88 4.15
C GLN A 160 6.41 -9.56 2.66
N GLY A 161 5.35 -9.10 1.97
CA GLY A 161 5.46 -8.66 0.57
C GLY A 161 6.43 -7.48 0.40
N GLY A 162 6.63 -6.66 1.44
CA GLY A 162 7.65 -5.62 1.49
C GLY A 162 9.07 -6.20 1.57
N LEU A 163 9.30 -7.23 2.37
CA LEU A 163 10.56 -7.97 2.40
C LEU A 163 10.85 -8.63 1.05
N VAL A 164 9.87 -9.35 0.48
CA VAL A 164 9.97 -10.01 -0.83
C VAL A 164 10.31 -8.99 -1.93
N SER A 165 9.61 -7.86 -1.95
CA SER A 165 9.85 -6.78 -2.93
C SER A 165 11.24 -6.18 -2.77
N ALA A 166 11.70 -5.95 -1.54
CA ALA A 166 13.02 -5.41 -1.26
C ALA A 166 14.12 -6.36 -1.72
N MET A 167 14.02 -7.65 -1.40
CA MET A 167 15.02 -8.66 -1.81
C MET A 167 15.06 -8.83 -3.33
N LEU A 168 13.90 -8.93 -3.99
CA LEU A 168 13.88 -9.02 -5.46
C LEU A 168 14.45 -7.78 -6.14
N ALA A 169 14.19 -6.58 -5.61
CA ALA A 169 14.66 -5.33 -6.20
C ALA A 169 16.19 -5.25 -6.29
N GLU A 170 16.91 -5.85 -5.34
CA GLU A 170 18.37 -5.91 -5.39
C GLU A 170 18.90 -6.69 -6.62
N GLU A 171 18.13 -7.71 -7.04
CA GLU A 171 18.53 -8.59 -8.13
C GLU A 171 18.13 -8.07 -9.51
N ILE A 172 17.01 -7.32 -9.60
CA ILE A 172 16.45 -6.83 -10.86
C ILE A 172 16.39 -5.30 -10.95
N ALA A 173 17.34 -4.62 -10.31
CA ALA A 173 17.36 -3.16 -10.20
C ALA A 173 17.24 -2.42 -11.55
N ASP A 174 17.76 -3.00 -12.63
CA ASP A 174 17.69 -2.40 -13.98
C ASP A 174 16.28 -2.43 -14.58
N ASP A 175 15.44 -3.34 -14.14
CA ASP A 175 14.05 -3.47 -14.59
C ASP A 175 13.08 -2.54 -13.83
N LEU A 176 13.54 -1.87 -12.77
CA LEU A 176 12.71 -1.11 -11.87
C LEU A 176 13.06 0.38 -11.89
N ALA A 177 12.03 1.22 -11.77
CA ALA A 177 12.16 2.67 -11.59
C ALA A 177 12.25 3.07 -10.11
N GLY A 178 11.75 2.25 -9.21
CA GLY A 178 11.76 2.47 -7.76
C GLY A 178 10.93 1.44 -7.02
N MET A 179 10.83 1.56 -5.70
CA MET A 179 9.96 0.72 -4.89
C MET A 179 9.32 1.48 -3.74
N VAL A 180 8.15 0.99 -3.31
CA VAL A 180 7.40 1.44 -2.15
C VAL A 180 7.28 0.30 -1.17
N LEU A 181 7.59 0.53 0.09
CA LEU A 181 7.57 -0.48 1.14
C LEU A 181 6.64 -0.01 2.27
N PHE A 182 5.58 -0.76 2.54
CA PHE A 182 4.69 -0.54 3.66
C PHE A 182 5.10 -1.45 4.81
N TYR A 183 5.52 -0.84 5.93
CA TYR A 183 5.93 -1.56 7.16
C TYR A 183 6.65 -2.89 6.86
N PRO A 184 7.76 -2.86 6.06
CA PRO A 184 8.40 -4.08 5.54
C PRO A 184 8.92 -4.96 6.68
N ALA A 185 8.60 -6.25 6.63
CA ALA A 185 8.87 -7.20 7.71
C ALA A 185 10.32 -7.74 7.65
N PHE A 186 11.31 -6.87 7.70
CA PHE A 186 12.74 -7.25 7.70
C PHE A 186 13.17 -8.07 8.93
N ASN A 187 12.35 -8.09 9.98
CA ASN A 187 12.56 -8.85 11.20
C ASN A 187 12.01 -10.29 11.14
N ILE A 188 11.55 -10.78 10.01
CA ILE A 188 11.03 -12.16 9.87
C ILE A 188 12.04 -13.19 10.39
N PRO A 189 13.35 -13.17 10.05
CA PRO A 189 14.29 -14.14 10.59
C PRO A 189 14.35 -14.17 12.12
N GLU A 190 14.42 -13.00 12.76
CA GLU A 190 14.46 -12.89 14.22
C GLU A 190 13.13 -13.36 14.84
N LEU A 191 12.01 -13.05 14.19
CA LEU A 191 10.69 -13.46 14.65
C LEU A 191 10.58 -14.99 14.64
N VAL A 192 10.91 -15.60 13.50
CA VAL A 192 10.88 -17.05 13.30
C VAL A 192 11.85 -17.75 14.25
N SER A 193 13.07 -17.25 14.41
CA SER A 193 14.08 -17.81 15.33
C SER A 193 13.60 -17.80 16.78
N LYS A 194 12.96 -16.73 17.25
CA LYS A 194 12.39 -16.64 18.60
C LYS A 194 11.28 -17.69 18.81
N PHE A 195 10.42 -17.88 17.84
CA PHE A 195 9.32 -18.85 17.97
C PHE A 195 9.80 -20.30 17.84
N SER A 196 10.77 -20.61 16.98
CA SER A 196 11.34 -21.94 16.87
C SER A 196 12.11 -22.37 18.11
N GLY A 197 12.69 -21.44 18.86
CA GLY A 197 13.41 -21.68 20.13
C GLY A 197 12.52 -21.96 21.34
N LEU A 198 11.22 -21.66 21.27
CA LEU A 198 10.26 -21.91 22.35
C LEU A 198 9.80 -23.38 22.43
N GLY A 199 10.39 -24.31 21.69
CA GLY A 199 10.26 -25.75 21.74
C GLY A 199 8.83 -26.23 21.92
N ASN A 200 8.21 -26.83 20.90
CA ASN A 200 6.97 -27.65 20.96
C ASN A 200 5.86 -27.18 21.92
N MET A 201 5.58 -25.94 22.00
CA MET A 201 4.32 -25.46 22.59
C MET A 201 3.21 -25.64 21.54
N GLY A 202 2.78 -26.91 21.39
CA GLY A 202 1.64 -27.31 20.58
C GLY A 202 1.94 -27.26 19.09
N SER A 203 1.69 -28.37 18.39
CA SER A 203 1.78 -28.46 16.94
C SER A 203 1.12 -27.22 16.30
N TRP A 204 1.81 -26.54 15.44
CA TRP A 204 1.33 -25.38 14.67
C TRP A 204 0.09 -25.69 13.82
N GLY A 205 -0.46 -26.91 13.93
CA GLY A 205 -1.63 -27.41 13.21
C GLY A 205 -2.92 -27.52 14.00
N ASP A 206 -2.89 -27.44 15.34
CA ASP A 206 -4.09 -27.55 16.17
C ASP A 206 -4.17 -26.41 17.19
N SER A 207 -4.97 -25.40 16.87
CA SER A 207 -5.64 -24.44 17.77
C SER A 207 -4.81 -23.78 18.88
N GLY A 208 -3.56 -23.54 18.70
CA GLY A 208 -2.73 -22.75 19.61
C GLY A 208 -2.72 -21.28 19.18
N ASN A 209 -3.55 -20.51 19.74
CA ASN A 209 -3.91 -19.13 19.46
C ASN A 209 -2.85 -18.05 19.82
N ILE A 210 -1.65 -18.14 19.32
CA ILE A 210 -0.88 -16.91 18.95
C ILE A 210 -1.09 -16.57 17.45
N SER A 211 -1.69 -17.26 16.90
CA SER A 211 -2.51 -18.00 16.08
C SER A 211 -3.43 -17.20 15.21
N GLY A 212 -3.59 -16.25 14.89
CA GLY A 212 -4.28 -15.53 13.81
C GLY A 212 -3.29 -14.86 12.86
N MET A 213 -1.99 -14.92 13.15
CA MET A 213 -1.07 -14.03 12.46
C MET A 213 -0.12 -14.70 11.46
N MET A 214 0.25 -15.95 11.64
CA MET A 214 1.11 -16.65 10.68
C MET A 214 1.05 -18.16 10.94
N SER A 215 0.41 -18.93 10.07
CA SER A 215 0.66 -20.36 9.96
C SER A 215 1.94 -20.56 9.18
N MET A 216 3.09 -20.77 9.85
CA MET A 216 4.36 -21.00 9.20
C MET A 216 4.65 -22.47 9.10
N SER A 217 4.89 -22.98 7.90
CA SER A 217 5.32 -24.35 7.69
C SER A 217 6.77 -24.55 8.17
N GLU A 218 7.14 -25.82 8.37
CA GLU A 218 8.54 -26.17 8.67
C GLU A 218 9.50 -25.74 7.55
N ALA A 219 9.05 -25.83 6.30
CA ALA A 219 9.80 -25.36 5.15
C ALA A 219 10.06 -23.85 5.23
N TYR A 220 9.02 -23.06 5.57
CA TYR A 220 9.15 -21.63 5.76
C TYR A 220 10.18 -21.31 6.86
N ILE A 221 9.99 -21.89 8.06
CA ILE A 221 10.86 -21.66 9.21
C ILE A 221 12.33 -21.96 8.86
N ASN A 222 12.58 -23.17 8.30
CA ASN A 222 13.93 -23.61 8.00
C ASN A 222 14.59 -22.81 6.88
N SER A 223 13.81 -22.19 5.98
CA SER A 223 14.35 -21.38 4.89
C SER A 223 14.89 -20.02 5.35
N ILE A 224 14.31 -19.43 6.43
CA ILE A 224 14.54 -18.01 6.73
C ILE A 224 15.12 -17.74 8.14
N LYS A 225 15.01 -18.68 9.09
CA LYS A 225 15.36 -18.45 10.51
C LYS A 225 16.81 -17.99 10.75
N ASP A 226 17.75 -18.43 9.90
CA ASP A 226 19.16 -18.11 10.00
C ASP A 226 19.64 -17.16 8.87
N TYR A 227 18.68 -16.57 8.12
CA TYR A 227 19.00 -15.72 6.99
C TYR A 227 19.26 -14.28 7.44
N ASP A 228 20.40 -13.72 7.04
CA ASP A 228 20.72 -12.31 7.29
C ASP A 228 20.13 -11.41 6.21
N VAL A 229 18.89 -10.97 6.40
CA VAL A 229 18.22 -10.03 5.50
C VAL A 229 19.04 -8.77 5.29
N TRP A 230 19.68 -8.27 6.36
CA TRP A 230 20.39 -6.99 6.33
C TRP A 230 21.65 -7.02 5.45
N ALA A 231 22.23 -8.20 5.24
CA ALA A 231 23.34 -8.40 4.32
C ALA A 231 22.90 -8.44 2.84
N HIS A 232 21.58 -8.56 2.57
CA HIS A 232 21.03 -8.78 1.24
C HIS A 232 20.07 -7.67 0.78
N ILE A 233 19.98 -6.56 1.52
CA ILE A 233 19.23 -5.37 1.13
C ILE A 233 20.08 -4.12 1.30
N GLY A 234 19.68 -3.02 0.63
CA GLY A 234 20.28 -1.69 0.81
C GLY A 234 21.20 -1.26 -0.33
N THR A 235 21.44 -2.10 -1.34
CA THR A 235 22.25 -1.74 -2.52
C THR A 235 21.42 -1.26 -3.71
N PHE A 236 20.09 -1.40 -3.66
CA PHE A 236 19.19 -0.95 -4.71
C PHE A 236 19.37 0.55 -5.01
N PRO A 237 19.80 0.93 -6.25
CA PRO A 237 20.27 2.28 -6.54
C PRO A 237 19.17 3.27 -6.90
N LYS A 238 17.93 2.78 -7.04
CA LYS A 238 16.78 3.59 -7.43
C LYS A 238 16.06 4.16 -6.20
N PRO A 239 15.13 5.12 -6.36
CA PRO A 239 14.38 5.67 -5.25
C PRO A 239 13.57 4.62 -4.47
N VAL A 240 13.56 4.75 -3.13
CA VAL A 240 12.80 3.90 -2.20
C VAL A 240 11.92 4.78 -1.31
N CYS A 241 10.63 4.49 -1.28
CA CYS A 241 9.67 5.09 -0.36
C CYS A 241 9.31 4.06 0.71
N ILE A 242 9.60 4.35 1.97
CA ILE A 242 9.18 3.51 3.08
C ILE A 242 8.09 4.27 3.85
N VAL A 243 6.95 3.62 4.12
CA VAL A 243 5.87 4.17 4.93
C VAL A 243 5.61 3.23 6.09
N HIS A 244 5.60 3.75 7.33
CA HIS A 244 5.48 2.91 8.52
C HIS A 244 4.71 3.61 9.64
N GLY A 245 3.82 2.86 10.32
CA GLY A 245 3.07 3.35 11.47
C GLY A 245 3.94 3.42 12.73
N THR A 246 3.80 4.49 13.53
CA THR A 246 4.60 4.66 14.74
C THR A 246 4.18 3.73 15.90
N GLN A 247 2.98 3.13 15.82
CA GLN A 247 2.42 2.20 16.79
C GLN A 247 2.39 0.75 16.28
N ASP A 248 3.22 0.43 15.30
CA ASP A 248 3.34 -0.93 14.79
C ASP A 248 4.10 -1.81 15.80
N ILE A 249 3.37 -2.75 16.41
CA ILE A 249 3.92 -3.71 17.39
C ILE A 249 4.26 -5.07 16.77
N ILE A 250 3.90 -5.31 15.51
CA ILE A 250 4.19 -6.53 14.76
C ILE A 250 5.56 -6.42 14.11
N VAL A 251 5.74 -5.34 13.36
CA VAL A 251 7.03 -4.97 12.77
C VAL A 251 7.47 -3.66 13.39
N PRO A 252 8.41 -3.67 14.35
CA PRO A 252 8.87 -2.44 14.96
C PRO A 252 9.41 -1.44 13.94
N ILE A 253 9.00 -0.17 14.03
CA ILE A 253 9.40 0.90 13.10
C ILE A 253 10.94 1.04 12.99
N ALA A 254 11.68 0.60 14.00
CA ALA A 254 13.14 0.55 14.00
C ALA A 254 13.73 -0.23 12.82
N ASN A 255 12.98 -1.21 12.27
CA ASN A 255 13.39 -1.91 11.05
C ASN A 255 13.41 -0.97 9.83
N SER A 256 12.40 -0.13 9.68
CA SER A 256 12.36 0.88 8.61
C SER A 256 13.35 2.01 8.84
N GLU A 257 13.58 2.40 10.10
CA GLU A 257 14.62 3.37 10.47
C GLU A 257 16.02 2.86 10.13
N LYS A 258 16.30 1.58 10.33
CA LYS A 258 17.54 0.94 9.90
C LYS A 258 17.60 0.86 8.37
N ALA A 259 16.56 0.37 7.71
CA ALA A 259 16.54 0.20 6.25
C ALA A 259 16.80 1.52 5.51
N VAL A 260 16.19 2.63 5.94
CA VAL A 260 16.40 3.93 5.29
C VAL A 260 17.85 4.40 5.33
N THR A 261 18.66 3.93 6.27
CA THR A 261 20.09 4.26 6.35
C THR A 261 20.96 3.42 5.41
N LEU A 262 20.44 2.31 4.89
CA LEU A 262 21.17 1.40 3.99
C LEU A 262 20.95 1.80 2.53
N TYR A 263 19.73 2.15 2.14
CA TYR A 263 19.41 2.51 0.77
C TYR A 263 19.92 3.91 0.41
N PRO A 264 20.62 4.09 -0.72
CA PRO A 264 21.22 5.37 -1.08
C PRO A 264 20.22 6.49 -1.39
N LYS A 265 18.97 6.13 -1.73
CA LYS A 265 17.91 7.08 -2.13
C LYS A 265 16.59 6.76 -1.44
N ALA A 266 16.61 6.45 -0.15
CA ALA A 266 15.39 6.15 0.60
C ALA A 266 14.83 7.36 1.34
N THR A 267 13.50 7.37 1.46
CA THR A 267 12.76 8.28 2.33
C THR A 267 11.81 7.47 3.21
N LEU A 268 11.86 7.69 4.52
CA LEU A 268 10.92 7.10 5.48
C LEU A 268 9.84 8.12 5.86
N TYR A 269 8.59 7.76 5.63
CA TYR A 269 7.42 8.48 6.12
C TYR A 269 6.83 7.74 7.32
N LYS A 270 6.79 8.42 8.47
CA LYS A 270 6.22 7.89 9.71
C LYS A 270 4.77 8.34 9.82
N ILE A 271 3.84 7.41 9.95
CA ILE A 271 2.41 7.69 10.15
C ILE A 271 2.12 7.61 11.64
N ASP A 272 2.03 8.78 12.26
CA ASP A 272 1.83 8.87 13.71
C ASP A 272 0.49 8.26 14.14
N GLY A 273 0.54 7.41 15.18
CA GLY A 273 -0.59 6.68 15.73
C GLY A 273 -1.04 5.44 14.94
N ALA A 274 -0.52 5.20 13.74
CA ALA A 274 -0.89 4.04 12.93
C ALA A 274 -0.19 2.76 13.43
N ASN A 275 -0.92 1.64 13.37
CA ASN A 275 -0.44 0.29 13.66
C ASN A 275 0.05 -0.42 12.37
N HIS A 276 0.26 -1.73 12.47
CA HIS A 276 0.47 -2.61 11.32
C HIS A 276 -0.78 -2.67 10.45
N GLY A 277 -0.69 -2.27 9.18
CA GLY A 277 -1.84 -2.14 8.27
C GLY A 277 -2.48 -0.75 8.24
N PHE A 278 -1.82 0.26 8.83
CA PHE A 278 -2.26 1.66 8.81
C PHE A 278 -3.64 1.92 9.42
N ASN A 279 -4.00 1.20 10.47
CA ASN A 279 -5.19 1.46 11.27
C ASN A 279 -4.81 2.11 12.61
N GLU A 280 -5.79 2.66 13.32
CA GLU A 280 -5.58 3.17 14.67
C GLU A 280 -5.19 2.03 15.62
N ALA A 281 -4.13 2.26 16.39
CA ALA A 281 -3.68 1.29 17.39
C ALA A 281 -4.68 1.20 18.54
N ASN A 282 -5.44 0.12 18.58
CA ASN A 282 -6.38 -0.15 19.67
C ASN A 282 -5.75 -1.18 20.63
N LEU A 283 -5.20 -0.71 21.73
CA LEU A 283 -4.42 -1.51 22.68
C LEU A 283 -5.27 -2.53 23.51
N GLY A 284 -6.57 -2.64 23.22
CA GLY A 284 -7.50 -3.42 24.05
C GLY A 284 -7.71 -4.88 23.67
N SER A 285 -7.31 -5.34 22.51
CA SER A 285 -7.46 -6.75 22.08
C SER A 285 -6.46 -7.16 21.01
N MET A 286 -6.03 -8.42 21.04
CA MET A 286 -5.07 -8.97 20.07
C MET A 286 -5.64 -8.98 18.62
N GLY A 287 -6.96 -9.11 18.45
CA GLY A 287 -7.64 -8.96 17.14
C GLY A 287 -7.67 -7.53 16.61
N SER A 288 -7.35 -6.55 17.44
CA SER A 288 -7.26 -5.13 17.11
C SER A 288 -5.88 -4.70 16.60
N MET A 289 -4.90 -5.60 16.56
CA MET A 289 -3.55 -5.27 16.10
C MET A 289 -3.48 -4.97 14.60
N MET A 290 -4.44 -5.49 13.83
CA MET A 290 -4.58 -5.24 12.38
C MET A 290 -5.87 -4.51 12.01
N GLY A 291 -6.76 -4.23 12.98
CA GLY A 291 -8.04 -3.56 12.79
C GLY A 291 -8.22 -2.42 13.77
N GLY A 292 -8.64 -1.28 13.33
CA GLY A 292 -9.01 -0.11 14.10
C GLY A 292 -10.18 0.60 13.43
N THR A 293 -10.78 1.56 14.11
CA THR A 293 -11.91 2.35 13.56
C THR A 293 -11.44 3.47 12.65
N THR A 294 -10.19 3.91 12.76
CA THR A 294 -9.57 4.96 11.95
C THR A 294 -8.56 4.34 11.00
N ASN A 295 -8.75 4.57 9.72
CA ASN A 295 -7.85 4.17 8.66
C ASN A 295 -6.99 5.37 8.21
N TYR A 296 -5.69 5.18 8.15
CA TYR A 296 -4.73 6.20 7.74
C TYR A 296 -4.41 6.20 6.23
N ASP A 297 -5.10 5.41 5.40
CA ASP A 297 -4.85 5.34 3.95
C ASP A 297 -4.94 6.72 3.28
N SER A 298 -5.82 7.58 3.76
CA SER A 298 -5.93 8.98 3.30
C SER A 298 -4.66 9.81 3.54
N LYS A 299 -3.79 9.40 4.47
CA LYS A 299 -2.48 10.01 4.71
C LYS A 299 -1.37 9.30 3.93
N VAL A 300 -1.49 7.99 3.73
CA VAL A 300 -0.49 7.13 3.10
C VAL A 300 -0.45 7.34 1.59
N MET A 301 -1.58 7.24 0.92
CA MET A 301 -1.62 7.26 -0.55
C MET A 301 -1.15 8.58 -1.18
N PRO A 302 -1.43 9.77 -0.64
CA PRO A 302 -0.84 11.00 -1.16
C PRO A 302 0.70 11.02 -1.13
N LEU A 303 1.32 10.40 -0.11
CA LEU A 303 2.79 10.28 -0.02
C LEU A 303 3.32 9.35 -1.11
N VAL A 304 2.66 8.21 -1.33
CA VAL A 304 3.01 7.25 -2.38
C VAL A 304 2.87 7.88 -3.77
N ILE A 305 1.75 8.51 -4.06
CA ILE A 305 1.48 9.17 -5.34
C ILE A 305 2.50 10.29 -5.59
N SER A 306 2.78 11.11 -4.57
CA SER A 306 3.81 12.15 -4.65
C SER A 306 5.20 11.57 -4.93
N PHE A 307 5.54 10.42 -4.34
CA PHE A 307 6.80 9.73 -4.60
C PHE A 307 6.88 9.19 -6.04
N LEU A 308 5.85 8.50 -6.50
CA LEU A 308 5.81 7.89 -7.84
C LEU A 308 5.79 8.94 -8.97
N ASN A 309 5.26 10.14 -8.72
CA ASN A 309 5.20 11.24 -9.68
C ASN A 309 6.50 12.08 -9.75
N LYS A 310 7.49 11.84 -8.89
CA LYS A 310 8.79 12.52 -8.99
C LYS A 310 9.52 12.04 -10.24
N LYS A 311 9.85 13.02 -11.12
CA LYS A 311 10.62 12.77 -12.34
C LYS A 311 12.11 12.64 -12.05
#